data_f9161180d4802ec23c8bef4914f45e96
#
_entry.id   f9161180d4802ec23c8bef4914f45e96
#
_cell.length_a   1.000
_cell.length_b   1.000
_cell.length_c   1.000
_cell.angle_alpha   90.00
_cell.angle_beta   90.00
_cell.angle_gamma   90.00
#
_symmetry.space_group_name_H-M   'P 1'
#
loop_
_entity.id
_entity.type
_entity.pdbx_description
1 polymer ?
#
loop_
_entity_poly.entity_id
_entity_poly.type
_entity_poly.pdbx_seq_one_letter_code
_entity_poly.pdbx_strand_id
1 'polypeptide(L)'
;MPYMVSATLKYSQKVTLIHRKTEHIAVAEIKVWVVKATKDYPQGIKYSLFCVNLETKEVIIGFDNHKPKGPHKHLGDHEVDYSFDSTDQLLDDFWNEIKKRGYVV
;
A
#
# COMPACT_ATOMS: atom_id res chain seq x y z
N MET A 1 5.80 -11.78 27.62
CA MET A 1 5.75 -11.42 27.04
C MET A 1 5.99 -10.95 26.39
N PRO A 2 6.00 -10.72 26.38
CA PRO A 2 6.04 -10.10 25.73
C PRO A 2 6.15 -9.58 24.93
N TYR A 3 6.04 -9.30 24.68
CA TYR A 3 6.19 -8.77 23.93
C TYR A 3 6.21 -8.21 23.05
N MET A 4 6.21 -7.94 22.85
CA MET A 4 6.04 -7.46 22.05
C MET A 4 6.03 -6.56 21.23
N VAL A 5 6.21 -6.55 20.53
CA VAL A 5 6.28 -5.66 19.73
C VAL A 5 5.51 -5.05 19.28
N SER A 6 5.69 -4.05 19.04
CA SER A 6 4.84 -3.23 18.89
C SER A 6 4.77 -2.45 17.69
N ALA A 7 3.78 -2.73 16.88
CA ALA A 7 3.35 -1.91 15.79
C ALA A 7 2.11 -1.18 16.24
N THR A 8 2.14 0.15 16.19
CA THR A 8 0.96 0.96 16.49
C THR A 8 0.35 1.40 15.18
N LEU A 9 -0.88 1.01 14.94
CA LEU A 9 -1.60 1.41 13.72
C LEU A 9 -1.84 2.91 13.79
N LYS A 10 -1.25 3.66 12.85
CA LYS A 10 -1.35 5.10 12.82
C LYS A 10 -2.41 5.58 11.85
N TYR A 11 -2.62 4.85 10.74
CA TYR A 11 -3.55 5.25 9.70
C TYR A 11 -4.14 4.01 9.05
N SER A 12 -5.45 4.03 8.86
CA SER A 12 -6.15 2.93 8.19
C SER A 12 -7.30 3.52 7.39
N GLN A 13 -7.40 3.13 6.12
CA GLN A 13 -8.47 3.60 5.24
C GLN A 13 -8.84 2.50 4.26
N LYS A 14 -10.12 2.38 3.98
CA LYS A 14 -10.63 1.45 2.99
C LYS A 14 -11.60 2.21 2.09
N VAL A 15 -11.35 2.17 0.78
CA VAL A 15 -12.11 2.94 -0.20
C VAL A 15 -12.54 2.03 -1.34
N THR A 16 -13.83 2.10 -1.69
CA THR A 16 -14.36 1.40 -2.86
C THR A 16 -14.21 2.31 -4.07
N LEU A 17 -13.72 1.74 -5.16
CA LEU A 17 -13.42 2.46 -6.40
C LEU A 17 -14.13 1.80 -7.57
N ILE A 18 -14.34 2.57 -8.62
CA ILE A 18 -14.92 2.05 -9.85
C ILE A 18 -14.04 2.47 -11.03
N HIS A 19 -13.87 1.56 -11.98
CA HIS A 19 -13.16 1.88 -13.21
C HIS A 19 -14.07 2.70 -14.12
N ARG A 20 -13.57 3.83 -14.61
CA ARG A 20 -14.36 4.78 -15.41
C ARG A 20 -14.96 4.19 -16.67
N LYS A 21 -14.29 3.21 -17.27
CA LYS A 21 -14.71 2.65 -18.54
C LYS A 21 -15.38 1.29 -18.39
N THR A 22 -14.76 0.39 -17.62
CA THR A 22 -15.25 -0.98 -17.50
C THR A 22 -16.28 -1.17 -16.40
N GLU A 23 -16.36 -0.22 -15.48
CA GLU A 23 -17.21 -0.27 -14.28
C GLU A 23 -16.84 -1.39 -13.31
N HIS A 24 -15.66 -1.99 -13.48
CA HIS A 24 -15.15 -2.97 -12.50
C HIS A 24 -14.95 -2.28 -11.15
N ILE A 25 -15.29 -3.01 -10.09
CA ILE A 25 -15.16 -2.51 -8.73
C ILE A 25 -13.83 -2.96 -8.16
N ALA A 26 -13.14 -2.03 -7.50
CA ALA A 26 -11.90 -2.31 -6.80
C ALA A 26 -11.99 -1.76 -5.38
N VAL A 27 -11.17 -2.30 -4.50
CA VAL A 27 -11.06 -1.83 -3.12
C VAL A 27 -9.60 -1.45 -2.86
N ALA A 28 -9.40 -0.24 -2.39
CA ALA A 28 -8.11 0.23 -1.94
C ALA A 28 -8.08 0.15 -0.41
N GLU A 29 -7.09 -0.55 0.13
CA GLU A 29 -6.92 -0.63 1.57
C GLU A 29 -5.54 -0.13 1.94
N ILE A 30 -5.49 0.85 2.84
CA ILE A 30 -4.28 1.54 3.25
C ILE A 30 -4.08 1.31 4.73
N LYS A 31 -2.90 0.82 5.11
CA LYS A 31 -2.53 0.68 6.52
C LYS A 31 -1.10 1.15 6.71
N VAL A 32 -0.91 2.01 7.70
CA VAL A 32 0.41 2.53 8.06
C VAL A 32 0.59 2.35 9.56
N TRP A 33 1.68 1.71 9.95
CA TRP A 33 2.02 1.48 11.35
C TRP A 33 3.29 2.22 11.73
N VAL A 34 3.35 2.69 12.96
CA VAL A 34 4.61 3.12 13.58
C VAL A 34 5.21 1.90 14.26
N VAL A 35 6.46 1.62 13.96
CA VAL A 35 7.21 0.51 14.53
C VAL A 35 8.53 1.04 15.06
N LYS A 36 9.23 0.20 15.84
CA LYS A 36 10.56 0.56 16.29
C LYS A 36 11.49 0.67 15.07
N ALA A 37 12.27 1.74 15.01
CA ALA A 37 13.24 1.93 13.93
C ALA A 37 14.33 0.85 14.03
N THR A 38 14.52 0.13 12.94
CA THR A 38 15.51 -0.95 12.84
C THR A 38 16.11 -0.89 11.43
N LYS A 39 17.04 -1.79 11.13
CA LYS A 39 17.58 -1.85 9.77
C LYS A 39 16.52 -2.26 8.75
N ASP A 40 15.47 -3.00 9.17
CA ASP A 40 14.38 -3.39 8.27
C ASP A 40 13.39 -2.25 8.05
N TYR A 41 13.22 -1.38 9.06
CA TYR A 41 12.31 -0.23 8.99
C TYR A 41 13.04 0.99 9.54
N PRO A 42 14.00 1.52 8.76
CA PRO A 42 14.87 2.59 9.29
C PRO A 42 14.15 3.88 9.66
N GLN A 43 13.00 4.16 9.05
CA GLN A 43 12.20 5.34 9.40
C GLN A 43 11.18 5.05 10.51
N GLY A 44 11.12 3.79 11.00
CA GLY A 44 10.12 3.41 12.01
C GLY A 44 8.71 3.36 11.46
N ILE A 45 8.56 3.13 10.16
CA ILE A 45 7.26 3.06 9.47
C ILE A 45 7.16 1.72 8.74
N LYS A 46 6.06 1.02 8.97
CA LYS A 46 5.68 -0.15 8.19
C LYS A 46 4.37 0.17 7.48
N TYR A 47 4.25 -0.23 6.22
CA TYR A 47 3.03 0.12 5.47
C TYR A 47 2.61 -0.98 4.51
N SER A 48 1.31 -0.96 4.21
CA SER A 48 0.70 -1.87 3.25
C SER A 48 -0.46 -1.12 2.60
N LEU A 49 -0.32 -0.82 1.30
CA LEU A 49 -1.32 -0.12 0.51
C LEU A 49 -1.60 -0.95 -0.72
N PHE A 50 -2.82 -1.48 -0.83
CA PHE A 50 -3.18 -2.34 -1.94
C PHE A 50 -4.52 -1.96 -2.54
N CYS A 51 -4.59 -2.00 -3.87
CA CYS A 51 -5.82 -1.84 -4.63
C CYS A 51 -6.07 -3.16 -5.35
N VAL A 52 -7.20 -3.77 -5.09
CA VAL A 52 -7.51 -5.13 -5.54
C VAL A 52 -8.85 -5.15 -6.29
N ASN A 53 -8.89 -5.84 -7.42
CA ASN A 53 -10.14 -6.06 -8.14
C ASN A 53 -11.05 -6.92 -7.25
N LEU A 54 -12.26 -6.44 -6.99
CA LEU A 54 -13.17 -7.10 -6.05
C LEU A 54 -13.65 -8.45 -6.57
N GLU A 55 -13.80 -8.61 -7.87
CA GLU A 55 -14.29 -9.85 -8.48
C GLU A 55 -13.18 -10.90 -8.61
N THR A 56 -12.06 -10.52 -9.21
CA THR A 56 -10.98 -11.47 -9.51
C THR A 56 -10.00 -11.64 -8.37
N LYS A 57 -9.97 -10.70 -7.41
CA LYS A 57 -9.01 -10.65 -6.32
C LYS A 57 -7.58 -10.36 -6.78
N GLU A 58 -7.41 -9.97 -8.02
CA GLU A 58 -6.10 -9.61 -8.53
C GLU A 58 -5.64 -8.27 -8.00
N VAL A 59 -4.35 -8.19 -7.66
CA VAL A 59 -3.74 -6.93 -7.22
C VAL A 59 -3.55 -6.04 -8.43
N ILE A 60 -4.16 -4.85 -8.40
CA ILE A 60 -4.03 -3.85 -9.46
C ILE A 60 -2.75 -3.05 -9.22
N ILE A 61 -2.59 -2.57 -7.98
CA ILE A 61 -1.41 -1.83 -7.54
C ILE A 61 -1.20 -2.11 -6.06
N GLY A 62 0.03 -2.20 -5.62
CA GLY A 62 0.34 -2.39 -4.23
C GLY A 62 1.66 -1.75 -3.86
N PHE A 63 1.75 -1.24 -2.64
CA PHE A 63 2.97 -0.70 -2.08
C PHE A 63 3.14 -1.31 -0.69
N ASP A 64 4.28 -1.91 -0.41
CA ASP A 64 4.59 -2.36 0.94
C ASP A 64 6.09 -2.37 1.18
N ASN A 65 6.48 -2.41 2.44
CA ASN A 65 7.89 -2.46 2.81
C ASN A 65 8.18 -3.62 3.77
N HIS A 66 7.41 -4.70 3.63
CA HIS A 66 7.56 -5.85 4.53
C HIS A 66 8.97 -6.46 4.39
N LYS A 67 9.60 -6.73 5.54
CA LYS A 67 10.92 -7.37 5.56
C LYS A 67 10.82 -8.78 4.99
N PRO A 68 11.89 -9.31 4.39
CA PRO A 68 13.23 -8.71 4.26
C PRO A 68 13.41 -7.85 3.03
N LYS A 69 12.44 -7.77 2.13
CA LYS A 69 12.58 -7.11 0.82
C LYS A 69 12.73 -5.60 0.90
N GLY A 70 12.14 -4.97 1.91
CA GLY A 70 12.13 -3.52 2.00
C GLY A 70 11.10 -2.88 1.07
N PRO A 71 11.21 -1.56 0.80
CA PRO A 71 10.20 -0.85 0.00
C PRO A 71 10.13 -1.36 -1.43
N HIS A 72 8.95 -1.72 -1.87
CA HIS A 72 8.72 -2.15 -3.24
C HIS A 72 7.25 -1.90 -3.61
N LYS A 73 6.97 -1.93 -4.91
CA LYS A 73 5.60 -1.81 -5.39
C LYS A 73 5.26 -2.92 -6.37
N HIS A 74 3.99 -3.29 -6.34
CA HIS A 74 3.42 -4.29 -7.24
C HIS A 74 2.61 -3.59 -8.30
N LEU A 75 2.93 -3.86 -9.57
CA LEU A 75 2.24 -3.32 -10.73
C LEU A 75 1.64 -4.50 -11.49
N GLY A 76 0.43 -4.90 -11.08
CA GLY A 76 -0.15 -6.14 -11.56
C GLY A 76 0.66 -7.32 -11.01
N ASP A 77 1.24 -8.12 -11.90
CA ASP A 77 2.07 -9.26 -11.52
C ASP A 77 3.57 -8.94 -11.49
N HIS A 78 3.93 -7.68 -11.74
CA HIS A 78 5.33 -7.22 -11.66
C HIS A 78 5.61 -6.60 -10.30
N GLU A 79 6.83 -6.80 -9.82
CA GLU A 79 7.28 -6.22 -8.57
C GLU A 79 8.55 -5.42 -8.85
N VAL A 80 8.59 -4.18 -8.42
CA VAL A 80 9.75 -3.30 -8.63
C VAL A 80 10.10 -2.60 -7.33
N ASP A 81 11.35 -2.17 -7.21
CA ASP A 81 11.80 -1.41 -6.06
C ASP A 81 11.08 -0.07 -6.00
N TYR A 82 10.84 0.39 -4.78
CA TYR A 82 10.22 1.68 -4.52
C TYR A 82 11.07 2.45 -3.51
N SER A 83 11.31 3.72 -3.78
CA SER A 83 12.07 4.57 -2.88
C SER A 83 11.12 5.28 -1.93
N PHE A 84 11.02 4.81 -0.70
CA PHE A 84 10.16 5.43 0.30
C PHE A 84 10.82 6.69 0.86
N ASP A 85 10.11 7.80 0.76
CA ASP A 85 10.58 9.10 1.23
C ASP A 85 9.80 9.56 2.46
N SER A 86 8.48 9.62 2.33
CA SER A 86 7.61 10.03 3.43
C SER A 86 6.25 9.36 3.25
N THR A 87 5.46 9.35 4.32
CA THR A 87 4.10 8.82 4.27
C THR A 87 3.23 9.64 3.30
N ASP A 88 3.38 10.97 3.31
CA ASP A 88 2.61 11.82 2.40
C ASP A 88 2.94 11.51 0.94
N GLN A 89 4.21 11.37 0.61
CA GLN A 89 4.62 11.03 -0.74
C GLN A 89 4.13 9.64 -1.13
N LEU A 90 4.19 8.69 -0.20
CA LEU A 90 3.71 7.33 -0.42
C LEU A 90 2.23 7.33 -0.79
N LEU A 91 1.41 8.07 -0.05
CA LEU A 91 -0.03 8.16 -0.31
C LEU A 91 -0.29 8.80 -1.68
N ASP A 92 0.42 9.87 -2.00
CA ASP A 92 0.30 10.51 -3.31
C ASP A 92 0.67 9.54 -4.44
N ASP A 93 1.76 8.83 -4.29
CA ASP A 93 2.22 7.88 -5.30
C ASP A 93 1.18 6.77 -5.51
N PHE A 94 0.61 6.27 -4.42
CA PHE A 94 -0.41 5.23 -4.47
C PHE A 94 -1.66 5.69 -5.23
N TRP A 95 -2.20 6.85 -4.85
CA TRP A 95 -3.40 7.38 -5.50
C TRP A 95 -3.14 7.77 -6.95
N ASN A 96 -1.95 8.26 -7.27
CA ASN A 96 -1.59 8.58 -8.66
C ASN A 96 -1.56 7.31 -9.53
N GLU A 97 -1.03 6.21 -9.00
CA GLU A 97 -1.03 4.95 -9.73
C GLU A 97 -2.45 4.44 -9.99
N ILE A 98 -3.32 4.59 -9.00
CA ILE A 98 -4.73 4.20 -9.13
C ILE A 98 -5.42 5.02 -10.22
N LYS A 99 -5.23 6.34 -10.21
CA LYS A 99 -5.82 7.24 -11.21
C LYS A 99 -5.33 6.92 -12.62
N LYS A 100 -4.05 6.64 -12.77
CA LYS A 100 -3.47 6.30 -14.07
C LYS A 100 -4.13 5.07 -14.68
N ARG A 101 -4.65 4.18 -13.85
CA ARG A 101 -5.31 2.96 -14.31
C ARG A 101 -6.81 3.12 -14.50
N GLY A 102 -7.33 4.33 -14.33
CA GLY A 102 -8.72 4.64 -14.62
C GLY A 102 -9.69 4.41 -13.49
N TYR A 103 -9.22 4.21 -12.27
CA TYR A 103 -10.10 4.01 -11.12
C TYR A 103 -10.37 5.33 -10.41
N VAL A 104 -11.61 5.52 -10.02
CA VAL A 104 -12.08 6.74 -9.35
C VAL A 104 -13.00 6.37 -8.18
N VAL A 105 -13.19 7.31 -7.30
CA VAL A 105 -14.07 7.16 -6.13
C VAL A 105 -15.53 7.23 -6.56
#